data_77bdca5d4ecbe752e12232e36e8d4600
#
_entry.id   77bdca5d4ecbe752e12232e36e8d4600
#
_cell.length_a   1.000
_cell.length_b   1.000
_cell.length_c   1.000
_cell.angle_alpha   90.00
_cell.angle_beta   90.00
_cell.angle_gamma   90.00
#
_symmetry.space_group_name_H-M   'P 1'
#
loop_
_entity.id
_entity.type
_entity.pdbx_description
1 polymer ?
#
loop_
_entity_poly.entity_id
_entity_poly.type
_entity_poly.pdbx_seq_one_letter_code
_entity_poly.pdbx_strand_id
1 'polypeptide(L)'
;MYKSLFLSDNKSITQREAFVMLPDKKTYGQMVKKNSPPSPFLKDFVWAFFVGGFICVIGQLFTELYMYLGADEDIVKMAVPSTLIFIASFLTGLGIFDKIAKHAGAGTLVPITGFANAVVSPAIEFKTEGWVLGLGANIFKIAGPVIAYGTIASVIYGLIYWLIGLF
;
A
#
# COMPACT_ATOMS: atom_id res chain seq x y z
N MET A 1 -17.98 -49.09 -3.01
CA MET A 1 -17.52 -48.91 -1.61
C MET A 1 -15.98 -48.89 -1.44
N TYR A 2 -15.20 -49.43 -2.38
CA TYR A 2 -13.70 -49.43 -2.29
C TYR A 2 -13.00 -48.16 -2.77
N LYS A 3 -13.69 -47.31 -3.56
CA LYS A 3 -13.08 -46.08 -4.16
C LYS A 3 -12.97 -44.90 -3.20
N SER A 4 -13.78 -44.88 -2.12
CA SER A 4 -13.76 -43.81 -1.11
C SER A 4 -12.64 -44.01 -0.05
N LEU A 5 -12.25 -45.23 0.20
CA LEU A 5 -11.16 -45.54 1.13
C LEU A 5 -9.77 -45.20 0.56
N PHE A 6 -9.58 -45.39 -0.76
CA PHE A 6 -8.31 -45.07 -1.44
C PHE A 6 -8.05 -43.56 -1.55
N LEU A 7 -9.10 -42.75 -1.65
CA LEU A 7 -8.98 -41.27 -1.73
C LEU A 7 -8.72 -40.64 -0.37
N SER A 8 -9.16 -41.27 0.72
CA SER A 8 -8.91 -40.78 2.08
C SER A 8 -7.45 -40.99 2.50
N ASP A 9 -6.87 -42.16 2.18
CA ASP A 9 -5.48 -42.49 2.54
C ASP A 9 -4.47 -41.62 1.73
N ASN A 10 -4.74 -41.39 0.46
CA ASN A 10 -3.84 -40.57 -0.37
C ASN A 10 -3.77 -39.12 0.08
N LYS A 11 -4.89 -38.56 0.59
CA LYS A 11 -4.91 -37.20 1.13
C LYS A 11 -4.15 -37.04 2.45
N SER A 12 -4.19 -38.08 3.30
CA SER A 12 -3.45 -38.11 4.57
C SER A 12 -1.95 -38.30 4.36
N ILE A 13 -1.56 -39.11 3.39
CA ILE A 13 -0.17 -39.33 2.99
C ILE A 13 0.41 -38.04 2.40
N THR A 14 -0.30 -37.39 1.46
CA THR A 14 0.14 -36.12 0.85
C THR A 14 0.28 -35.00 1.88
N GLN A 15 -0.61 -34.91 2.88
CA GLN A 15 -0.48 -33.92 3.94
C GLN A 15 0.69 -34.22 4.91
N ARG A 16 0.96 -35.51 5.18
CA ARG A 16 2.12 -35.93 6.00
C ARG A 16 3.43 -35.66 5.26
N GLU A 17 3.51 -35.96 3.98
CA GLU A 17 4.68 -35.67 3.16
C GLU A 17 4.90 -34.16 3.00
N ALA A 18 3.86 -33.38 2.83
CA ALA A 18 3.93 -31.91 2.81
C ALA A 18 4.39 -31.34 4.17
N PHE A 19 3.94 -31.93 5.27
CA PHE A 19 4.38 -31.54 6.62
C PHE A 19 5.85 -31.89 6.89
N VAL A 20 6.33 -33.05 6.38
CA VAL A 20 7.75 -33.47 6.47
C VAL A 20 8.65 -32.60 5.59
N MET A 21 8.13 -32.00 4.51
CA MET A 21 8.86 -31.06 3.66
C MET A 21 8.95 -29.64 4.20
N LEU A 22 8.22 -29.31 5.28
CA LEU A 22 8.38 -27.99 5.93
C LEU A 22 9.77 -27.91 6.56
N PRO A 23 10.61 -26.97 6.16
CA PRO A 23 11.93 -26.81 6.74
C PRO A 23 11.83 -26.54 8.24
N ASP A 24 12.68 -27.16 9.03
CA ASP A 24 12.79 -26.87 10.46
C ASP A 24 12.97 -25.36 10.68
N LYS A 25 12.47 -24.85 11.80
CA LYS A 25 12.48 -23.42 12.14
C LYS A 25 13.87 -22.76 11.98
N LYS A 26 14.93 -23.52 12.27
CA LYS A 26 16.31 -23.07 12.07
C LYS A 26 16.67 -22.97 10.59
N THR A 27 16.32 -23.97 9.80
CA THR A 27 16.56 -24.02 8.35
C THR A 27 15.76 -22.93 7.64
N TYR A 28 14.48 -22.74 8.04
CA TYR A 28 13.66 -21.63 7.55
C TYR A 28 14.29 -20.27 7.88
N GLY A 29 14.77 -20.06 9.10
CA GLY A 29 15.46 -18.84 9.52
C GLY A 29 16.74 -18.56 8.71
N GLN A 30 17.49 -19.62 8.35
CA GLN A 30 18.67 -19.49 7.48
C GLN A 30 18.29 -19.17 6.03
N MET A 31 17.23 -19.79 5.50
CA MET A 31 16.71 -19.49 4.16
C MET A 31 16.22 -18.04 4.07
N VAL A 32 15.49 -17.55 5.08
CA VAL A 32 15.04 -16.17 5.17
C VAL A 32 16.23 -15.20 5.18
N LYS A 33 17.23 -15.44 6.05
CA LYS A 33 18.43 -14.58 6.09
C LYS A 33 19.21 -14.56 4.79
N LYS A 34 19.26 -15.67 4.07
CA LYS A 34 19.96 -15.77 2.79
C LYS A 34 19.21 -15.04 1.65
N ASN A 35 17.88 -15.10 1.68
CA ASN A 35 17.03 -14.52 0.63
C ASN A 35 16.54 -13.08 0.92
N SER A 36 16.73 -12.63 2.17
CA SER A 36 16.41 -11.26 2.59
C SER A 36 17.71 -10.56 3.02
N PRO A 37 18.53 -10.08 2.09
CA PRO A 37 19.72 -9.31 2.42
C PRO A 37 19.32 -8.04 3.19
N PRO A 38 20.11 -7.58 4.17
CA PRO A 38 19.83 -6.36 4.90
C PRO A 38 19.81 -5.18 3.93
N SER A 39 18.74 -4.38 3.99
CA SER A 39 18.62 -3.16 3.19
C SER A 39 19.71 -2.17 3.60
N PRO A 40 20.40 -1.51 2.65
CA PRO A 40 21.39 -0.48 2.94
C PRO A 40 20.68 0.79 3.45
N PHE A 41 20.49 0.88 4.75
CA PHE A 41 19.69 1.93 5.42
C PHE A 41 20.00 3.34 4.94
N LEU A 42 21.28 3.71 4.85
CA LEU A 42 21.68 5.06 4.42
C LEU A 42 21.28 5.35 2.97
N LYS A 43 21.45 4.39 2.08
CA LYS A 43 21.07 4.53 0.68
C LYS A 43 19.57 4.68 0.53
N ASP A 44 18.81 3.83 1.20
CA ASP A 44 17.34 3.85 1.16
C ASP A 44 16.78 5.12 1.79
N PHE A 45 17.40 5.62 2.87
CA PHE A 45 17.05 6.89 3.49
C PHE A 45 17.26 8.08 2.54
N VAL A 46 18.40 8.14 1.88
CA VAL A 46 18.72 9.23 0.93
C VAL A 46 17.74 9.21 -0.25
N TRP A 47 17.47 8.05 -0.83
CA TRP A 47 16.50 7.93 -1.92
C TRP A 47 15.09 8.31 -1.48
N ALA A 48 14.66 7.87 -0.29
CA ALA A 48 13.36 8.22 0.26
C ALA A 48 13.22 9.73 0.47
N PHE A 49 14.26 10.38 0.98
CA PHE A 49 14.29 11.83 1.18
C PHE A 49 14.17 12.61 -0.14
N PHE A 50 14.96 12.28 -1.14
CA PHE A 50 14.94 13.00 -2.41
C PHE A 50 13.64 12.77 -3.18
N VAL A 51 13.17 11.53 -3.27
CA VAL A 51 11.94 11.22 -4.01
C VAL A 51 10.71 11.76 -3.29
N GLY A 52 10.62 11.59 -1.97
CA GLY A 52 9.54 12.18 -1.18
C GLY A 52 9.53 13.71 -1.23
N GLY A 53 10.72 14.33 -1.10
CA GLY A 53 10.88 15.78 -1.28
C GLY A 53 10.46 16.27 -2.67
N PHE A 54 10.81 15.53 -3.72
CA PHE A 54 10.40 15.85 -5.08
C PHE A 54 8.87 15.80 -5.27
N ILE A 55 8.20 14.81 -4.69
CA ILE A 55 6.74 14.74 -4.69
C ILE A 55 6.13 15.96 -3.98
N CYS A 56 6.70 16.38 -2.85
CA CYS A 56 6.27 17.59 -2.14
C CYS A 56 6.45 18.85 -2.99
N VAL A 57 7.57 18.98 -3.70
CA VAL A 57 7.81 20.11 -4.62
C VAL A 57 6.78 20.13 -5.74
N ILE A 58 6.44 18.98 -6.33
CA ILE A 58 5.35 18.88 -7.32
C ILE A 58 4.01 19.33 -6.71
N GLY A 59 3.72 18.89 -5.50
CA GLY A 59 2.51 19.32 -4.76
C GLY A 59 2.46 20.84 -4.58
N GLN A 60 3.58 21.44 -4.18
CA GLN A 60 3.68 22.91 -4.04
C GLN A 60 3.51 23.63 -5.38
N LEU A 61 4.10 23.12 -6.45
CA LEU A 61 3.91 23.70 -7.78
C LEU A 61 2.43 23.70 -8.22
N PHE A 62 1.70 22.62 -7.94
CA PHE A 62 0.25 22.61 -8.22
C PHE A 62 -0.51 23.56 -7.31
N THR A 63 -0.11 23.72 -6.06
CA THR A 63 -0.69 24.71 -5.15
C THR A 63 -0.56 26.12 -5.72
N GLU A 64 0.65 26.53 -6.08
CA GLU A 64 0.91 27.84 -6.68
C GLU A 64 0.17 28.03 -8.01
N LEU A 65 0.14 26.99 -8.85
CA LEU A 65 -0.57 27.03 -10.12
C LEU A 65 -2.06 27.26 -9.94
N TYR A 66 -2.72 26.54 -9.03
CA TYR A 66 -4.16 26.70 -8.79
C TYR A 66 -4.48 28.04 -8.14
N MET A 67 -3.65 28.51 -7.23
CA MET A 67 -3.80 29.88 -6.67
C MET A 67 -3.63 30.96 -7.75
N TYR A 68 -2.65 30.79 -8.64
CA TYR A 68 -2.45 31.70 -9.77
C TYR A 68 -3.65 31.72 -10.74
N LEU A 69 -4.32 30.58 -10.92
CA LEU A 69 -5.55 30.48 -11.72
C LEU A 69 -6.78 31.06 -11.03
N GLY A 70 -6.64 31.58 -9.80
CA GLY A 70 -7.71 32.24 -9.06
C GLY A 70 -8.61 31.27 -8.27
N ALA A 71 -8.13 30.05 -8.01
CA ALA A 71 -8.87 29.12 -7.14
C ALA A 71 -8.76 29.54 -5.66
N ASP A 72 -9.87 29.44 -4.95
CA ASP A 72 -9.90 29.68 -3.50
C ASP A 72 -9.05 28.66 -2.76
N GLU A 73 -8.50 29.07 -1.61
CA GLU A 73 -7.61 28.24 -0.79
C GLU A 73 -8.22 26.88 -0.42
N ASP A 74 -9.53 26.84 -0.14
CA ASP A 74 -10.24 25.60 0.20
C ASP A 74 -10.40 24.67 -1.01
N ILE A 75 -10.55 25.22 -2.21
CA ILE A 75 -10.55 24.45 -3.46
C ILE A 75 -9.16 23.86 -3.71
N VAL A 76 -8.10 24.65 -3.51
CA VAL A 76 -6.72 24.23 -3.70
C VAL A 76 -6.36 23.06 -2.77
N LYS A 77 -6.78 23.10 -1.50
CA LYS A 77 -6.56 22.02 -0.51
C LYS A 77 -7.16 20.68 -0.97
N MET A 78 -8.22 20.69 -1.76
CA MET A 78 -8.84 19.47 -2.30
C MET A 78 -8.29 19.10 -3.69
N ALA A 79 -8.00 20.07 -4.53
CA ALA A 79 -7.56 19.87 -5.90
C ALA A 79 -6.15 19.28 -5.99
N VAL A 80 -5.21 19.77 -5.17
CA VAL A 80 -3.82 19.30 -5.19
C VAL A 80 -3.69 17.80 -4.84
N PRO A 81 -4.25 17.30 -3.74
CA PRO A 81 -4.24 15.87 -3.47
C PRO A 81 -4.92 15.04 -4.58
N SER A 82 -6.04 15.52 -5.10
CA SER A 82 -6.77 14.83 -6.17
C SER A 82 -5.94 14.71 -7.45
N THR A 83 -5.21 15.76 -7.83
CA THR A 83 -4.29 15.75 -8.97
C THR A 83 -3.12 14.79 -8.75
N LEU A 84 -2.53 14.79 -7.55
CA LEU A 84 -1.44 13.87 -7.21
C LEU A 84 -1.91 12.41 -7.22
N ILE A 85 -3.12 12.13 -6.72
CA ILE A 85 -3.74 10.80 -6.78
C ILE A 85 -3.93 10.37 -8.23
N PHE A 86 -4.46 11.26 -9.08
CA PHE A 86 -4.67 10.97 -10.50
C PHE A 86 -3.35 10.64 -11.21
N ILE A 87 -2.30 11.45 -11.02
CA ILE A 87 -0.99 11.23 -11.60
C ILE A 87 -0.39 9.89 -11.12
N ALA A 88 -0.44 9.61 -9.82
CA ALA A 88 0.07 8.37 -9.25
C ALA A 88 -0.69 7.15 -9.78
N SER A 89 -2.01 7.23 -9.86
CA SER A 89 -2.87 6.18 -10.41
C SER A 89 -2.54 5.89 -11.89
N PHE A 90 -2.35 6.94 -12.66
CA PHE A 90 -1.97 6.85 -14.07
C PHE A 90 -0.58 6.21 -14.24
N LEU A 91 0.41 6.63 -13.46
CA LEU A 91 1.75 6.04 -13.47
C LEU A 91 1.74 4.58 -13.00
N THR A 92 0.88 4.23 -12.05
CA THR A 92 0.66 2.84 -11.61
C THR A 92 0.07 2.01 -12.75
N GLY A 93 -0.92 2.54 -13.46
CA GLY A 93 -1.52 1.89 -14.62
C GLY A 93 -0.53 1.60 -15.76
N LEU A 94 0.48 2.45 -15.89
CA LEU A 94 1.58 2.27 -16.86
C LEU A 94 2.72 1.36 -16.34
N GLY A 95 2.66 0.89 -15.10
CA GLY A 95 3.73 0.09 -14.47
C GLY A 95 5.04 0.88 -14.23
N ILE A 96 4.97 2.22 -14.21
CA ILE A 96 6.13 3.10 -13.97
C ILE A 96 6.31 3.35 -12.48
N PHE A 97 5.20 3.53 -11.74
CA PHE A 97 5.25 3.87 -10.33
C PHE A 97 6.01 2.83 -9.50
N ASP A 98 5.81 1.54 -9.76
CA ASP A 98 6.49 0.44 -9.06
C ASP A 98 8.01 0.47 -9.24
N LYS A 99 8.48 0.88 -10.42
CA LYS A 99 9.93 1.03 -10.69
C LYS A 99 10.53 2.14 -9.83
N ILE A 100 9.80 3.24 -9.65
CA ILE A 100 10.21 4.36 -8.79
C ILE A 100 10.15 3.91 -7.33
N ALA A 101 9.04 3.30 -6.91
CA ALA A 101 8.81 2.84 -5.55
C ALA A 101 9.84 1.82 -5.07
N LYS A 102 10.31 0.94 -5.95
CA LYS A 102 11.36 -0.05 -5.64
C LYS A 102 12.66 0.59 -5.14
N HIS A 103 12.99 1.79 -5.60
CA HIS A 103 14.21 2.50 -5.19
C HIS A 103 13.94 3.52 -4.08
N ALA A 104 12.76 4.14 -4.10
CA ALA A 104 12.40 5.23 -3.21
C ALA A 104 11.79 4.77 -1.87
N GLY A 105 11.29 3.53 -1.80
CA GLY A 105 10.74 2.96 -0.56
C GLY A 105 9.72 3.87 0.13
N ALA A 106 10.03 4.28 1.35
CA ALA A 106 9.16 5.14 2.16
C ALA A 106 8.86 6.50 1.50
N GLY A 107 9.76 7.03 0.66
CA GLY A 107 9.56 8.30 -0.03
C GLY A 107 8.36 8.34 -0.98
N THR A 108 7.98 7.19 -1.53
CA THR A 108 6.77 7.06 -2.35
C THR A 108 5.56 6.55 -1.57
N LEU A 109 5.78 5.82 -0.46
CA LEU A 109 4.70 5.20 0.33
C LEU A 109 4.00 6.20 1.27
N VAL A 110 4.75 7.11 1.88
CA VAL A 110 4.22 8.07 2.86
C VAL A 110 3.30 9.12 2.23
N PRO A 111 3.64 9.72 1.06
CA PRO A 111 2.73 10.66 0.40
C PRO A 111 1.44 9.99 -0.09
N ILE A 112 0.43 10.81 -0.38
CA ILE A 112 -0.88 10.35 -0.89
C ILE A 112 -0.76 9.54 -2.20
N THR A 113 0.32 9.73 -2.94
CA THR A 113 0.66 8.97 -4.14
C THR A 113 0.88 7.50 -3.86
N GLY A 114 1.45 7.14 -2.69
CA GLY A 114 1.60 5.76 -2.25
C GLY A 114 0.27 5.11 -1.92
N PHE A 115 -0.64 5.84 -1.29
CA PHE A 115 -2.01 5.36 -1.06
C PHE A 115 -2.75 5.11 -2.38
N ALA A 116 -2.63 6.01 -3.34
CA ALA A 116 -3.21 5.83 -4.68
C ALA A 116 -2.68 4.56 -5.37
N ASN A 117 -1.36 4.34 -5.33
CA ASN A 117 -0.75 3.11 -5.87
C ASN A 117 -1.27 1.85 -5.15
N ALA A 118 -1.37 1.88 -3.82
CA ALA A 118 -1.83 0.76 -3.02
C ALA A 118 -3.31 0.38 -3.28
N VAL A 119 -4.11 1.31 -3.78
CA VAL A 119 -5.51 1.08 -4.19
C VAL A 119 -5.58 0.60 -5.65
N VAL A 120 -4.83 1.22 -6.54
CA VAL A 120 -4.91 0.97 -7.99
C VAL A 120 -4.20 -0.32 -8.39
N SER A 121 -3.06 -0.66 -7.78
CA SER A 121 -2.30 -1.86 -8.10
C SER A 121 -3.13 -3.15 -7.93
N PRO A 122 -3.79 -3.40 -6.78
CA PRO A 122 -4.69 -4.53 -6.64
C PRO A 122 -5.90 -4.49 -7.59
N ALA A 123 -6.40 -3.28 -7.90
CA ALA A 123 -7.51 -3.13 -8.84
C ALA A 123 -7.15 -3.64 -10.24
N ILE A 124 -5.92 -3.41 -10.68
CA ILE A 124 -5.42 -3.88 -11.98
C ILE A 124 -5.15 -5.38 -11.93
N GLU A 125 -4.48 -5.85 -10.89
CA GLU A 125 -4.05 -7.25 -10.74
C GLU A 125 -5.24 -8.21 -10.65
N PHE A 126 -6.23 -7.88 -9.83
CA PHE A 126 -7.40 -8.74 -9.56
C PHE A 126 -8.62 -8.47 -10.43
N LYS A 127 -8.50 -7.62 -11.44
CA LYS A 127 -9.61 -7.31 -12.37
C LYS A 127 -10.18 -8.55 -13.06
N THR A 128 -9.35 -9.52 -13.37
CA THR A 128 -9.74 -10.76 -14.03
C THR A 128 -10.54 -11.71 -13.14
N GLU A 129 -10.48 -11.54 -11.82
CA GLU A 129 -11.25 -12.34 -10.85
C GLU A 129 -12.69 -11.84 -10.65
N GLY A 130 -13.10 -10.79 -11.37
CA GLY A 130 -14.43 -10.20 -11.33
C GLY A 130 -14.53 -8.88 -10.57
N TRP A 131 -15.65 -8.18 -10.75
CA TRP A 131 -15.82 -6.81 -10.24
C TRP A 131 -16.01 -6.73 -8.72
N VAL A 132 -16.70 -7.68 -8.11
CA VAL A 132 -17.06 -7.65 -6.70
C VAL A 132 -15.98 -8.34 -5.84
N LEU A 133 -15.72 -9.62 -6.10
CA LEU A 133 -14.79 -10.43 -5.31
C LEU A 133 -13.33 -10.19 -5.69
N GLY A 134 -13.05 -9.91 -6.96
CA GLY A 134 -11.72 -9.57 -7.42
C GLY A 134 -11.38 -8.10 -7.14
N LEU A 135 -11.88 -7.20 -7.95
CA LEU A 135 -11.51 -5.78 -7.90
C LEU A 135 -11.98 -5.12 -6.60
N GLY A 136 -13.28 -5.20 -6.27
CA GLY A 136 -13.84 -4.49 -5.13
C GLY A 136 -13.23 -4.92 -3.80
N ALA A 137 -13.17 -6.23 -3.53
CA ALA A 137 -12.60 -6.75 -2.28
C ALA A 137 -11.11 -6.39 -2.12
N ASN A 138 -10.33 -6.44 -3.19
CA ASN A 138 -8.88 -6.21 -3.13
C ASN A 138 -8.49 -4.73 -3.00
N ILE A 139 -9.27 -3.80 -3.59
CA ILE A 139 -9.10 -2.36 -3.37
C ILE A 139 -9.17 -2.04 -1.87
N PHE A 140 -10.15 -2.60 -1.16
CA PHE A 140 -10.38 -2.31 0.26
C PHE A 140 -9.44 -3.04 1.21
N LYS A 141 -8.63 -4.01 0.77
CA LYS A 141 -7.65 -4.68 1.63
C LYS A 141 -6.68 -3.72 2.31
N ILE A 142 -6.23 -2.71 1.59
CA ILE A 142 -5.30 -1.69 2.12
C ILE A 142 -6.05 -0.42 2.47
N ALA A 143 -6.96 0.05 1.60
CA ALA A 143 -7.72 1.25 1.83
C ALA A 143 -8.63 1.16 3.06
N GLY A 144 -9.26 -0.01 3.30
CA GLY A 144 -10.15 -0.22 4.45
C GLY A 144 -9.50 0.07 5.80
N PRO A 145 -8.40 -0.60 6.16
CA PRO A 145 -7.68 -0.32 7.41
C PRO A 145 -7.21 1.13 7.53
N VAL A 146 -6.68 1.74 6.45
CA VAL A 146 -6.23 3.13 6.47
C VAL A 146 -7.36 4.09 6.80
N ILE A 147 -8.52 3.94 6.15
CA ILE A 147 -9.70 4.76 6.40
C ILE A 147 -10.22 4.53 7.83
N ALA A 148 -10.34 3.27 8.26
CA ALA A 148 -10.85 2.92 9.58
C ALA A 148 -9.99 3.51 10.70
N TYR A 149 -8.69 3.25 10.68
CA TYR A 149 -7.77 3.78 11.70
C TYR A 149 -7.63 5.31 11.63
N GLY A 150 -7.60 5.88 10.44
CA GLY A 150 -7.56 7.34 10.25
C GLY A 150 -8.80 8.02 10.83
N THR A 151 -9.98 7.47 10.57
CA THR A 151 -11.25 7.99 11.12
C THR A 151 -11.29 7.86 12.64
N ILE A 152 -10.91 6.70 13.21
CA ILE A 152 -10.88 6.49 14.67
C ILE A 152 -9.91 7.48 15.31
N ALA A 153 -8.70 7.62 14.77
CA ALA A 153 -7.71 8.57 15.29
C ALA A 153 -8.20 10.02 15.24
N SER A 154 -8.87 10.41 14.14
CA SER A 154 -9.45 11.75 13.99
C SER A 154 -10.55 12.03 14.99
N VAL A 155 -11.42 11.05 15.26
CA VAL A 155 -12.49 11.18 16.28
C VAL A 155 -11.87 11.34 17.68
N ILE A 156 -10.90 10.51 18.04
CA ILE A 156 -10.22 10.58 19.33
C ILE A 156 -9.55 11.96 19.50
N TYR A 157 -8.81 12.40 18.50
CA TYR A 157 -8.17 13.72 18.51
C TYR A 157 -9.17 14.85 18.64
N GLY A 158 -10.26 14.81 17.86
CA GLY A 158 -11.34 15.81 17.90
C GLY A 158 -12.02 15.89 19.26
N LEU A 159 -12.26 14.75 19.92
CA LEU A 159 -12.81 14.70 21.28
C LEU A 159 -11.85 15.33 22.32
N ILE A 160 -10.57 14.99 22.22
CA ILE A 160 -9.53 15.58 23.11
C ILE A 160 -9.47 17.10 22.89
N TYR A 161 -9.42 17.56 21.65
CA TYR A 161 -9.38 18.98 21.32
C TYR A 161 -10.62 19.73 21.83
N TRP A 162 -11.79 19.15 21.67
CA TRP A 162 -13.04 19.71 22.18
C TRP A 162 -13.06 19.79 23.72
N LEU A 163 -12.60 18.74 24.42
CA LEU A 163 -12.50 18.74 25.87
C LEU A 163 -11.54 19.81 26.38
N ILE A 164 -10.38 19.99 25.74
CA ILE A 164 -9.41 21.04 26.13
C ILE A 164 -10.00 22.43 25.88
N GLY A 165 -10.78 22.61 24.83
CA GLY A 165 -11.44 23.88 24.52
C GLY A 165 -12.61 24.25 25.43
N LEU A 166 -13.05 23.32 26.30
CA LEU A 166 -14.08 23.56 27.32
C LEU A 166 -13.50 24.16 28.63
N PHE A 167 -12.20 24.09 28.84
CA PHE A 167 -11.45 24.62 29.99
C PHE A 167 -10.59 25.80 29.59
#